data_f727d145950fc4e7a7a313aa2f6a8da9
#
_entry.id   f727d145950fc4e7a7a313aa2f6a8da9
#
_cell.length_a   1.000
_cell.length_b   1.000
_cell.length_c   1.000
_cell.angle_alpha   90.00
_cell.angle_beta   90.00
_cell.angle_gamma   90.00
#
_symmetry.space_group_name_H-M   'P 1'
#
loop_
_entity.id
_entity.type
_entity.pdbx_description
1 polymer ?
#
loop_
_entity_poly.entity_id
_entity_poly.type
_entity_poly.pdbx_seq_one_letter_code
_entity_poly.pdbx_strand_id
1 'polypeptide(L)'
;MKTRTIIILFFLVLFLGCSVEVKKELYPDGKVKAEMRYKKGKLEGISKGFYESGKLKIRAYFKAGSLTTATCYDESEKIIPCPKMKKGSIDEE
;
A
#
# COMPACT_ATOMS: atom_id res chain seq x y z
N MET A 1 -15.46 -18.42 -32.25
CA MET A 1 -14.71 -17.20 -32.09
C MET A 1 -15.26 -16.30 -31.04
N LYS A 2 -16.49 -15.88 -31.21
CA LYS A 2 -17.08 -15.02 -30.20
C LYS A 2 -17.19 -15.69 -28.86
N THR A 3 -17.41 -16.98 -28.88
CA THR A 3 -17.52 -17.74 -27.64
C THR A 3 -16.24 -17.67 -26.83
N ARG A 4 -15.12 -17.73 -27.49
CA ARG A 4 -13.86 -17.67 -26.79
C ARG A 4 -13.64 -16.33 -26.13
N THR A 5 -13.99 -15.28 -26.84
CA THR A 5 -13.82 -13.95 -26.28
C THR A 5 -14.65 -13.79 -25.03
N ILE A 6 -15.86 -14.28 -25.06
CA ILE A 6 -16.72 -14.20 -23.91
C ILE A 6 -16.15 -14.94 -22.72
N ILE A 7 -15.60 -16.11 -22.95
CA ILE A 7 -15.02 -16.91 -21.89
C ILE A 7 -13.85 -16.19 -21.24
N ILE A 8 -13.04 -15.55 -22.04
CA ILE A 8 -11.90 -14.83 -21.52
C ILE A 8 -12.35 -13.68 -20.61
N LEU A 9 -13.34 -12.97 -21.05
CA LEU A 9 -13.88 -11.88 -20.22
C LEU A 9 -14.41 -12.40 -18.91
N PHE A 10 -15.05 -13.52 -18.93
CA PHE A 10 -15.58 -14.12 -17.75
C PHE A 10 -14.49 -14.45 -16.76
N PHE A 11 -13.39 -14.97 -17.25
CA PHE A 11 -12.24 -15.26 -16.42
C PHE A 11 -11.70 -14.02 -15.73
N LEU A 12 -11.59 -12.94 -16.49
CA LEU A 12 -11.08 -11.71 -15.92
C LEU A 12 -11.94 -11.22 -14.77
N VAL A 13 -13.24 -11.32 -14.95
CA VAL A 13 -14.14 -10.87 -13.90
C VAL A 13 -13.95 -11.68 -12.63
N LEU A 14 -13.77 -12.98 -12.77
CA LEU A 14 -13.57 -13.83 -11.62
C LEU A 14 -12.30 -13.47 -10.87
N PHE A 15 -11.24 -13.21 -11.60
CA PHE A 15 -9.97 -12.86 -10.97
C PHE A 15 -10.07 -11.55 -10.22
N LEU A 16 -10.76 -10.58 -10.81
CA LEU A 16 -10.87 -9.29 -10.18
C LEU A 16 -11.54 -9.34 -8.83
N GLY A 17 -12.43 -10.30 -8.64
CA GLY A 17 -13.13 -10.40 -7.39
C GLY A 17 -12.28 -10.83 -6.21
N CYS A 18 -11.09 -11.37 -6.46
CA CYS A 18 -10.27 -11.91 -5.41
C CYS A 18 -8.94 -11.22 -5.24
N SER A 19 -8.67 -10.15 -6.00
CA SER A 19 -7.35 -9.58 -6.00
C SER A 19 -7.17 -8.52 -4.93
N VAL A 20 -5.93 -8.42 -4.47
CA VAL A 20 -5.48 -7.34 -3.61
C VAL A 20 -4.94 -6.26 -4.53
N GLU A 21 -5.32 -5.03 -4.24
CA GLU A 21 -4.89 -3.90 -5.05
C GLU A 21 -3.75 -3.20 -4.35
N VAL A 22 -2.66 -2.94 -5.07
CA VAL A 22 -1.52 -2.21 -4.52
C VAL A 22 -1.46 -0.86 -5.20
N LYS A 23 -1.46 0.19 -4.40
CA LYS A 23 -1.34 1.55 -4.90
C LYS A 23 0.00 2.12 -4.50
N LYS A 24 0.65 2.81 -5.43
CA LYS A 24 1.93 3.42 -5.17
C LYS A 24 1.86 4.90 -5.43
N GLU A 25 2.47 5.67 -4.53
CA GLU A 25 2.70 7.09 -4.75
C GLU A 25 4.16 7.29 -5.02
N LEU A 26 4.46 8.23 -5.89
CA LEU A 26 5.83 8.46 -6.31
C LEU A 26 6.26 9.87 -6.00
N TYR A 27 7.55 10.02 -5.69
CA TYR A 27 8.18 11.33 -5.62
C TYR A 27 8.34 11.88 -7.04
N PRO A 28 8.58 13.17 -7.17
CA PRO A 28 8.75 13.74 -8.51
C PRO A 28 9.85 13.09 -9.34
N ASP A 29 10.85 12.49 -8.68
CA ASP A 29 11.95 11.85 -9.41
C ASP A 29 11.63 10.41 -9.79
N GLY A 30 10.41 9.93 -9.50
CA GLY A 30 10.00 8.59 -9.88
C GLY A 30 10.19 7.53 -8.82
N LYS A 31 10.84 7.87 -7.72
CA LYS A 31 11.02 6.89 -6.65
C LYS A 31 9.74 6.70 -5.86
N VAL A 32 9.58 5.53 -5.29
CA VAL A 32 8.37 5.21 -4.55
C VAL A 32 8.33 6.00 -3.25
N LYS A 33 7.24 6.72 -3.02
CA LYS A 33 7.01 7.44 -1.79
C LYS A 33 6.21 6.61 -0.80
N ALA A 34 5.21 5.90 -1.30
CA ALA A 34 4.37 5.08 -0.45
C ALA A 34 3.82 3.93 -1.24
N GLU A 35 3.60 2.83 -0.56
CA GLU A 35 3.05 1.64 -1.16
C GLU A 35 1.98 1.12 -0.22
N MET A 36 0.74 1.09 -0.70
CA MET A 36 -0.39 0.73 0.15
C MET A 36 -1.15 -0.42 -0.47
N ARG A 37 -1.56 -1.34 0.37
CA ARG A 37 -2.32 -2.51 -0.08
C ARG A 37 -3.78 -2.36 0.33
N TYR A 38 -4.65 -2.63 -0.62
CA TYR A 38 -6.09 -2.56 -0.40
C TYR A 38 -6.73 -3.88 -0.72
N LYS A 39 -7.74 -4.21 0.04
CA LYS A 39 -8.58 -5.36 -0.23
C LYS A 39 -10.02 -4.90 -0.07
N LYS A 40 -10.80 -5.04 -1.15
CA LYS A 40 -12.20 -4.60 -1.15
C LYS A 40 -12.33 -3.15 -0.70
N GLY A 41 -11.41 -2.31 -1.19
CA GLY A 41 -11.47 -0.89 -0.93
C GLY A 41 -10.93 -0.44 0.42
N LYS A 42 -10.43 -1.34 1.24
CA LYS A 42 -9.90 -0.99 2.55
C LYS A 42 -8.43 -1.37 2.65
N LEU A 43 -7.70 -0.61 3.43
CA LEU A 43 -6.30 -0.95 3.69
C LEU A 43 -6.25 -2.29 4.40
N GLU A 44 -5.38 -3.14 3.91
CA GLU A 44 -5.25 -4.49 4.46
C GLU A 44 -3.82 -4.96 4.29
N GLY A 45 -3.20 -5.42 5.36
CA GLY A 45 -1.85 -5.90 5.30
C GLY A 45 -0.85 -4.80 5.52
N ILE A 46 0.35 -4.98 4.98
CA ILE A 46 1.47 -4.07 5.26
C ILE A 46 1.51 -2.96 4.22
N SER A 47 1.57 -1.72 4.70
CA SER A 47 1.80 -0.55 3.88
C SER A 47 3.13 0.05 4.27
N LYS A 48 3.82 0.68 3.33
CA LYS A 48 5.15 1.21 3.55
C LYS A 48 5.26 2.62 3.01
N GLY A 49 6.03 3.43 3.72
CA GLY A 49 6.38 4.76 3.24
C GLY A 49 7.89 4.87 3.21
N PHE A 50 8.41 5.66 2.26
CA PHE A 50 9.83 5.75 2.03
C PHE A 50 10.30 7.19 2.02
N TYR A 51 11.54 7.41 2.41
CA TYR A 51 12.19 8.69 2.22
C TYR A 51 12.60 8.85 0.76
N GLU A 52 12.90 10.07 0.38
CA GLU A 52 13.37 10.31 -0.99
C GLU A 52 14.64 9.55 -1.29
N SER A 53 15.40 9.20 -0.27
CA SER A 53 16.61 8.41 -0.44
C SER A 53 16.32 6.97 -0.83
N GLY A 54 15.06 6.53 -0.67
CA GLY A 54 14.69 5.14 -0.91
C GLY A 54 14.66 4.30 0.35
N LYS A 55 15.07 4.85 1.47
CA LYS A 55 15.07 4.10 2.72
C LYS A 55 13.68 4.06 3.31
N LEU A 56 13.40 3.00 4.03
CA LEU A 56 12.09 2.81 4.64
C LEU A 56 11.87 3.85 5.73
N LYS A 57 10.74 4.53 5.66
CA LYS A 57 10.37 5.55 6.63
C LYS A 57 9.38 5.01 7.64
N ILE A 58 8.41 4.24 7.17
CA ILE A 58 7.39 3.70 8.05
C ILE A 58 6.89 2.39 7.47
N ARG A 59 6.56 1.50 8.36
CA ARG A 59 5.97 0.23 8.02
C ARG A 59 4.76 0.04 8.92
N ALA A 60 3.60 -0.04 8.32
CA ALA A 60 2.34 -0.07 9.05
C ALA A 60 1.54 -1.29 8.68
N TYR A 61 0.89 -1.88 9.65
CA TYR A 61 0.05 -3.03 9.43
C TYR A 61 -1.40 -2.63 9.64
N PHE A 62 -2.21 -2.89 8.64
CA PHE A 62 -3.63 -2.57 8.67
C PHE A 62 -4.47 -3.83 8.61
N LYS A 63 -5.60 -3.79 9.26
CA LYS A 63 -6.57 -4.86 9.17
C LYS A 63 -7.94 -4.23 9.01
N ALA A 64 -8.61 -4.55 7.90
CA ALA A 64 -9.95 -4.06 7.61
C ALA A 64 -10.05 -2.55 7.73
N GLY A 65 -9.02 -1.85 7.27
CA GLY A 65 -9.00 -0.40 7.26
C GLY A 65 -8.47 0.24 8.54
N SER A 66 -8.22 -0.54 9.57
CA SER A 66 -7.75 0.00 10.84
C SER A 66 -6.26 -0.25 11.02
N LEU A 67 -5.57 0.76 11.53
CA LEU A 67 -4.15 0.63 11.82
C LEU A 67 -3.98 -0.22 13.05
N THR A 68 -3.19 -1.30 12.92
CA THR A 68 -2.94 -2.21 14.01
C THR A 68 -1.63 -1.89 14.71
N THR A 69 -0.58 -1.70 13.91
CA THR A 69 0.72 -1.38 14.48
C THR A 69 1.53 -0.66 13.41
N ALA A 70 2.52 0.11 13.86
CA ALA A 70 3.37 0.84 12.95
C ALA A 70 4.74 0.98 13.56
N THR A 71 5.77 0.90 12.70
CA THR A 71 7.14 1.12 13.10
C THR A 71 7.72 2.19 12.21
N CYS A 72 8.37 3.16 12.80
CA CYS A 72 8.93 4.29 12.08
C CYS A 72 10.44 4.29 12.20
N TYR A 73 11.10 4.79 11.16
CA TYR A 73 12.56 4.77 11.08
C TYR A 73 13.06 6.15 10.66
N ASP A 74 14.25 6.51 11.13
CA ASP A 74 14.91 7.69 10.61
C ASP A 74 15.78 7.30 9.41
N GLU A 75 16.46 8.27 8.83
CA GLU A 75 17.24 7.98 7.64
C GLU A 75 18.52 7.19 7.92
N SER A 76 18.85 7.02 9.20
CA SER A 76 19.91 6.11 9.60
C SER A 76 19.39 4.70 9.83
N GLU A 77 18.09 4.48 9.54
CA GLU A 77 17.44 3.19 9.69
C GLU A 77 17.26 2.77 11.14
N LYS A 78 17.29 3.73 12.05
CA LYS A 78 17.01 3.47 13.45
C LYS A 78 15.53 3.61 13.71
N ILE A 79 15.02 2.80 14.62
CA ILE A 79 13.62 2.87 15.00
C ILE A 79 13.40 4.10 15.86
N ILE A 80 12.41 4.89 15.49
CA ILE A 80 12.06 6.11 16.21
C ILE A 80 10.58 6.10 16.51
N PRO A 81 10.14 6.93 17.46
CA PRO A 81 8.69 7.03 17.71
C PRO A 81 7.97 7.57 16.47
N CYS A 82 6.82 7.03 16.19
CA CYS A 82 6.03 7.48 15.06
C CYS A 82 5.34 8.78 15.41
N PRO A 83 5.35 9.75 14.47
CA PRO A 83 4.54 10.93 14.66
C PRO A 83 3.08 10.57 14.58
N LYS A 84 2.23 11.46 15.05
CA LYS A 84 0.80 11.25 14.96
C LYS A 84 0.42 11.07 13.52
N MET A 85 -0.40 10.07 13.24
CA MET A 85 -0.79 9.78 11.88
C MET A 85 -2.27 10.00 11.71
N LYS A 86 -2.63 10.49 10.54
CA LYS A 86 -4.02 10.61 10.20
C LYS A 86 -4.56 9.26 9.81
N LYS A 87 -5.84 9.08 10.05
CA LYS A 87 -6.48 7.84 9.73
C LYS A 87 -6.32 7.53 8.24
N GLY A 88 -5.81 6.36 7.94
CA GLY A 88 -5.69 5.94 6.56
C GLY A 88 -4.51 6.50 5.80
N SER A 89 -3.60 7.17 6.48
CA SER A 89 -2.43 7.76 5.85
C SER A 89 -1.16 7.24 6.49
N ILE A 90 -0.13 7.05 5.68
CA ILE A 90 1.15 6.60 6.20
C ILE A 90 2.28 7.55 5.84
N ASP A 91 2.01 8.63 5.14
CA ASP A 91 3.06 9.57 4.82
C ASP A 91 2.82 10.88 5.50
N GLU A 92 2.32 10.81 6.67
CA GLU A 92 2.04 11.95 7.49
C GLU A 92 3.31 12.68 7.86
N GLU A 93 3.32 13.97 7.86
CA GLU A 93 4.49 14.64 8.30
C GLU A 93 4.32 15.65 9.33
#